data_3cf054455489cc52597879ed07822d4d
#
_entry.id   3cf054455489cc52597879ed07822d4d
#
_cell.length_a   1.000
_cell.length_b   1.000
_cell.length_c   1.000
_cell.angle_alpha   90.00
_cell.angle_beta   90.00
_cell.angle_gamma   90.00
#
_symmetry.space_group_name_H-M   'P 1'
#
loop_
_entity.id
_entity.type
_entity.pdbx_description
1 polymer ?
#
loop_
_entity_poly.entity_id
_entity_poly.type
_entity_poly.pdbx_seq_one_letter_code
_entity_poly.pdbx_strand_id
1 'polypeptide(L)'
;PLGDIAELKALDAVFGDELPSISISSTKSMTGHLLGAAASIEALACIMAIDRGIVPPTINVENLDPAVRPDLDLTLGVARKRTVDAALSNTFGFGGHNSTVIFRRVK
;
A
#
# COMPACT_ATOMS: atom_id res chain seq x y z
N PRO A 1 -2.79 -7.62 13.03
CA PRO A 1 -1.91 -6.92 13.95
C PRO A 1 -2.31 -5.47 14.13
N LEU A 2 -1.98 -4.91 15.29
CA LEU A 2 -2.34 -3.53 15.64
C LEU A 2 -1.76 -2.50 14.65
N GLY A 3 -0.57 -2.76 14.11
CA GLY A 3 0.09 -1.86 13.18
C GLY A 3 -0.68 -1.67 11.87
N ASP A 4 -1.23 -2.73 11.32
CA ASP A 4 -2.00 -2.66 10.07
C ASP A 4 -3.29 -1.88 10.25
N ILE A 5 -3.99 -2.11 11.34
CA ILE A 5 -5.22 -1.37 11.66
C ILE A 5 -4.92 0.11 11.91
N ALA A 6 -3.83 0.42 12.61
CA ALA A 6 -3.41 1.80 12.85
C ALA A 6 -3.09 2.52 11.53
N GLU A 7 -2.41 1.85 10.60
CA GLU A 7 -2.10 2.42 9.28
C GLU A 7 -3.37 2.69 8.48
N LEU A 8 -4.32 1.75 8.45
CA LEU A 8 -5.59 1.95 7.76
C LEU A 8 -6.41 3.08 8.37
N LYS A 9 -6.38 3.24 9.70
CA LYS A 9 -7.03 4.37 10.37
C LYS A 9 -6.37 5.70 10.00
N ALA A 10 -5.04 5.74 9.88
CA ALA A 10 -4.33 6.93 9.46
C ALA A 10 -4.69 7.31 8.02
N LEU A 11 -4.77 6.34 7.11
CA LEU A 11 -5.21 6.57 5.73
C LEU A 11 -6.64 7.08 5.67
N ASP A 12 -7.53 6.54 6.50
CA ASP A 12 -8.92 7.00 6.59
C ASP A 12 -8.99 8.45 7.07
N ALA A 13 -8.18 8.83 8.06
CA ALA A 13 -8.14 10.20 8.56
C ALA A 13 -7.66 11.20 7.50
N VAL A 14 -6.73 10.78 6.62
CA VAL A 14 -6.18 11.67 5.57
C VAL A 14 -7.09 11.73 4.34
N PHE A 15 -7.58 10.58 3.85
CA PHE A 15 -8.30 10.49 2.58
C PHE A 15 -9.82 10.48 2.74
N GLY A 16 -10.33 10.07 3.91
CA GLY A 16 -11.76 10.10 4.22
C GLY A 16 -12.62 9.38 3.19
N ASP A 17 -13.56 10.10 2.60
CA ASP A 17 -14.52 9.53 1.63
C ASP A 17 -13.87 9.09 0.32
N GLU A 18 -12.65 9.56 0.02
CA GLU A 18 -11.92 9.16 -1.19
C GLU A 18 -11.16 7.85 -1.02
N LEU A 19 -10.99 7.35 0.20
CA LEU A 19 -10.20 6.15 0.48
C LEU A 19 -10.67 4.92 -0.32
N PRO A 20 -11.99 4.64 -0.49
CA PRO A 20 -12.44 3.50 -1.28
C PRO A 20 -12.02 3.54 -2.76
N SER A 21 -11.69 4.72 -3.30
CA SER A 21 -11.23 4.87 -4.68
C SER A 21 -9.72 4.63 -4.84
N ILE A 22 -9.00 4.43 -3.74
CA ILE A 22 -7.55 4.23 -3.73
C ILE A 22 -7.27 2.74 -3.59
N SER A 23 -6.38 2.21 -4.44
CA SER A 23 -5.91 0.83 -4.30
C SER A 23 -4.79 0.77 -3.27
N ILE A 24 -4.94 -0.11 -2.30
CA ILE A 24 -3.98 -0.33 -1.23
C ILE A 24 -3.35 -1.71 -1.42
N SER A 25 -2.04 -1.79 -1.29
CA SER A 25 -1.31 -3.05 -1.45
C SER A 25 -0.17 -3.13 -0.45
N SER A 26 0.06 -4.32 0.07
CA SER A 26 1.25 -4.65 0.84
C SER A 26 2.13 -5.61 0.05
N THR A 27 3.17 -5.07 -0.58
CA THR A 27 4.13 -5.87 -1.36
C THR A 27 5.00 -6.77 -0.48
N LYS A 28 5.08 -6.49 0.81
CA LYS A 28 5.76 -7.38 1.77
C LYS A 28 5.14 -8.77 1.81
N SER A 29 3.87 -8.89 1.44
CA SER A 29 3.20 -10.20 1.32
C SER A 29 3.86 -11.10 0.28
N MET A 30 4.51 -10.52 -0.74
CA MET A 30 5.23 -11.24 -1.79
C MET A 30 6.74 -11.26 -1.57
N THR A 31 7.32 -10.13 -1.14
CA THR A 31 8.78 -9.96 -1.06
C THR A 31 9.34 -10.19 0.35
N GLY A 32 8.49 -10.19 1.36
CA GLY A 32 8.90 -10.18 2.77
C GLY A 32 9.44 -8.82 3.20
N HIS A 33 9.73 -8.70 4.48
CA HIS A 33 10.28 -7.49 5.05
C HIS A 33 11.81 -7.49 4.90
N LEU A 34 12.31 -6.64 4.01
CA LEU A 34 13.74 -6.57 3.65
C LEU A 34 14.54 -5.62 4.57
N LEU A 35 13.99 -5.23 5.69
CA LEU A 35 14.61 -4.33 6.66
C LEU A 35 15.12 -3.06 5.98
N GLY A 36 16.43 -2.80 6.00
CA GLY A 36 17.00 -1.59 5.41
C GLY A 36 16.75 -1.42 3.91
N ALA A 37 16.51 -2.49 3.17
CA ALA A 37 16.18 -2.44 1.74
C ALA A 37 14.68 -2.36 1.45
N ALA A 38 13.81 -2.48 2.45
CA ALA A 38 12.36 -2.53 2.26
C ALA A 38 11.82 -1.29 1.56
N ALA A 39 12.22 -0.11 2.00
CA ALA A 39 11.76 1.15 1.41
C ALA A 39 12.17 1.28 -0.06
N SER A 40 13.36 0.83 -0.44
CA SER A 40 13.85 0.88 -1.82
C SER A 40 13.04 -0.04 -2.72
N ILE A 41 12.73 -1.24 -2.27
CA ILE A 41 11.91 -2.21 -3.02
C ILE A 41 10.46 -1.69 -3.15
N GLU A 42 9.92 -1.11 -2.11
CA GLU A 42 8.58 -0.53 -2.15
C GLU A 42 8.51 0.69 -3.08
N ALA A 43 9.55 1.53 -3.09
CA ALA A 43 9.65 2.65 -4.02
C ALA A 43 9.70 2.16 -5.46
N LEU A 44 10.45 1.10 -5.74
CA LEU A 44 10.48 0.47 -7.06
C LEU A 44 9.10 -0.04 -7.47
N ALA A 45 8.38 -0.68 -6.55
CA ALA A 45 7.01 -1.15 -6.80
C ALA A 45 6.06 0.01 -7.15
N CYS A 46 6.17 1.15 -6.47
CA CYS A 46 5.39 2.35 -6.78
C CYS A 46 5.69 2.86 -8.19
N ILE A 47 6.95 2.96 -8.56
CA ILE A 47 7.38 3.43 -9.88
C ILE A 47 6.87 2.48 -10.98
N MET A 48 7.00 1.18 -10.77
CA MET A 48 6.53 0.18 -11.72
C MET A 48 5.01 0.17 -11.85
N ALA A 49 4.28 0.40 -10.75
CA ALA A 49 2.83 0.51 -10.80
C ALA A 49 2.38 1.69 -11.67
N ILE A 50 3.04 2.83 -11.55
CA ILE A 50 2.77 4.01 -12.38
C ILE A 50 3.10 3.73 -13.84
N ASP A 51 4.26 3.15 -14.11
CA ASP A 51 4.73 2.88 -15.47
C ASP A 51 3.87 1.83 -16.18
N ARG A 52 3.53 0.75 -15.50
CA ARG A 52 2.84 -0.41 -16.09
C ARG A 52 1.31 -0.35 -15.96
N GLY A 53 0.77 0.51 -15.11
CA GLY A 53 -0.66 0.55 -14.84
C GLY A 53 -1.17 -0.71 -14.16
N ILE A 54 -0.39 -1.29 -13.27
CA ILE A 54 -0.73 -2.49 -12.53
C ILE A 54 -0.43 -2.26 -11.04
N VAL A 55 -1.44 -2.49 -10.20
CA VAL A 55 -1.26 -2.47 -8.75
C VAL A 55 -0.91 -3.88 -8.30
N PRO A 56 0.25 -4.08 -7.64
CA PRO A 56 0.62 -5.42 -7.18
C PRO A 56 -0.33 -5.93 -6.11
N PRO A 57 -0.54 -7.26 -6.03
CA PRO A 57 -1.49 -7.81 -5.08
C PRO A 57 -0.93 -7.90 -3.67
N THR A 58 -1.84 -7.90 -2.69
CA THR A 58 -1.58 -8.38 -1.34
C THR A 58 -1.97 -9.86 -1.29
N ILE A 59 -1.00 -10.72 -1.04
CA ILE A 59 -1.22 -12.18 -1.02
C ILE A 59 -1.18 -12.73 0.41
N ASN A 60 -1.49 -14.01 0.56
CA ASN A 60 -1.45 -14.73 1.84
C ASN A 60 -2.49 -14.23 2.87
N VAL A 61 -3.57 -13.65 2.39
CA VAL A 61 -4.70 -13.26 3.23
C VAL A 61 -5.81 -14.29 3.06
N GLU A 62 -6.09 -15.05 4.12
CA GLU A 62 -7.16 -16.05 4.13
C GLU A 62 -8.44 -15.48 4.73
N ASN A 63 -8.30 -14.76 5.85
CA ASN A 63 -9.41 -14.13 6.55
C ASN A 63 -9.06 -12.67 6.86
N LEU A 64 -9.88 -11.75 6.35
CA LEU A 64 -9.69 -10.33 6.60
C LEU A 64 -10.15 -9.97 8.02
N ASP A 65 -9.35 -9.14 8.71
CA ASP A 65 -9.71 -8.64 10.04
C ASP A 65 -11.04 -7.88 9.98
N PRO A 66 -12.02 -8.21 10.85
CA PRO A 66 -13.30 -7.52 10.86
C PRO A 66 -13.22 -6.00 11.12
N ALA A 67 -12.12 -5.51 11.70
CA ALA A 67 -11.92 -4.08 11.92
C ALA A 67 -11.60 -3.31 10.63
N VAL A 68 -11.30 -3.99 9.52
CA VAL A 68 -11.04 -3.37 8.22
C VAL A 68 -12.36 -2.98 7.57
N ARG A 69 -12.43 -1.74 7.02
CA ARG A 69 -13.60 -1.29 6.26
C ARG A 69 -13.83 -2.20 5.05
N PRO A 70 -15.07 -2.68 4.83
CA PRO A 70 -15.34 -3.63 3.75
C PRO A 70 -15.31 -2.99 2.35
N ASP A 71 -15.37 -1.66 2.25
CA ASP A 71 -15.38 -0.92 0.99
C ASP A 71 -13.98 -0.58 0.45
N LEU A 72 -12.91 -0.95 1.16
CA LEU A 72 -11.54 -0.67 0.74
C LEU A 72 -11.05 -1.67 -0.31
N ASP A 73 -10.31 -1.16 -1.29
CA ASP A 73 -9.60 -1.97 -2.28
C ASP A 73 -8.19 -2.30 -1.74
N LEU A 74 -8.04 -3.47 -1.13
CA LEU A 74 -6.76 -3.95 -0.61
C LEU A 74 -5.97 -4.78 -1.62
N THR A 75 -6.44 -4.86 -2.86
CA THR A 75 -5.80 -5.61 -3.95
C THR A 75 -5.49 -7.06 -3.54
N LEU A 76 -6.49 -7.72 -2.95
CA LEU A 76 -6.31 -9.06 -2.38
C LEU A 76 -6.15 -10.14 -3.44
N GLY A 77 -5.07 -10.91 -3.33
CA GLY A 77 -4.84 -12.15 -4.09
C GLY A 77 -4.40 -11.97 -5.54
N VAL A 78 -4.90 -10.98 -6.24
CA VAL A 78 -4.67 -10.77 -7.68
C VAL A 78 -4.29 -9.32 -7.94
N ALA A 79 -3.29 -9.11 -8.80
CA ALA A 79 -2.90 -7.77 -9.26
C ALA A 79 -4.07 -7.07 -9.96
N ARG A 80 -4.19 -5.77 -9.76
CA ARG A 80 -5.25 -4.97 -10.37
C ARG A 80 -4.68 -4.11 -11.49
N LYS A 81 -5.24 -4.24 -12.68
CA LYS A 81 -4.91 -3.37 -13.80
C LYS A 81 -5.72 -2.08 -13.70
N ARG A 82 -5.03 -0.94 -13.61
CA ARG A 82 -5.65 0.39 -13.62
C ARG A 82 -4.59 1.44 -13.95
N THR A 83 -5.03 2.59 -14.46
CA THR A 83 -4.12 3.73 -14.60
C THR A 83 -3.75 4.26 -13.22
N VAL A 84 -2.44 4.36 -12.96
CA VAL A 84 -1.90 4.87 -11.71
C VAL A 84 -1.14 6.16 -12.03
N ASP A 85 -1.67 7.30 -11.59
CA ASP A 85 -1.02 8.60 -11.80
C ASP A 85 -0.08 8.97 -10.66
N ALA A 86 -0.38 8.49 -9.46
CA ALA A 86 0.45 8.69 -8.27
C ALA A 86 0.41 7.46 -7.38
N ALA A 87 1.51 7.20 -6.72
CA ALA A 87 1.64 6.13 -5.75
C ALA A 87 2.39 6.63 -4.51
N LEU A 88 1.96 6.16 -3.35
CA LEU A 88 2.50 6.55 -2.06
C LEU A 88 3.02 5.31 -1.34
N SER A 89 4.20 5.42 -0.78
CA SER A 89 4.78 4.36 0.05
C SER A 89 4.99 4.89 1.47
N ASN A 90 4.43 4.19 2.43
CA ASN A 90 4.62 4.46 3.86
C ASN A 90 5.64 3.50 4.44
N THR A 91 6.55 4.01 5.24
CA THR A 91 7.54 3.22 5.95
C THR A 91 7.49 3.55 7.43
N PHE A 92 7.36 2.53 8.26
CA PHE A 92 7.37 2.66 9.71
C PHE A 92 8.61 1.97 10.26
N GLY A 93 9.52 2.75 10.82
CA GLY A 93 10.76 2.25 11.40
C GLY A 93 10.64 1.97 12.89
N PHE A 94 11.58 1.20 13.41
CA PHE A 94 11.70 0.97 14.85
C PHE A 94 11.96 2.29 15.56
N GLY A 95 11.37 2.46 16.75
CA GLY A 95 11.50 3.67 17.54
C GLY A 95 10.54 4.80 17.13
N GLY A 96 9.53 4.51 16.31
CA GLY A 96 8.50 5.46 15.93
C GLY A 96 8.88 6.37 14.74
N HIS A 97 9.90 6.01 13.99
CA HIS A 97 10.27 6.74 12.76
C HIS A 97 9.32 6.39 11.63
N ASN A 98 8.55 7.37 11.16
CA ASN A 98 7.61 7.20 10.07
C ASN A 98 8.03 8.08 8.89
N SER A 99 7.96 7.51 7.68
CA SER A 99 8.32 8.21 6.47
C SER A 99 7.34 7.87 5.35
N THR A 100 7.02 8.86 4.52
CA THR A 100 6.14 8.69 3.37
C THR A 100 6.81 9.29 2.15
N VAL A 101 6.83 8.53 1.05
CA VAL A 101 7.32 8.99 -0.24
C VAL A 101 6.18 8.91 -1.25
N ILE A 102 5.99 9.97 -2.02
CA ILE A 102 4.97 10.05 -3.06
C ILE A 102 5.65 10.18 -4.42
N PHE A 103 5.28 9.29 -5.33
CA PHE A 103 5.70 9.33 -6.73
C PHE A 103 4.50 9.70 -7.59
N ARG A 104 4.71 10.49 -8.63
CA ARG A 104 3.65 10.77 -9.58
C ARG A 104 4.21 10.78 -11.01
N ARG A 105 3.31 10.57 -11.95
CA ARG A 105 3.66 10.61 -13.36
C ARG A 105 4.04 12.04 -13.77
N VAL A 106 5.12 12.16 -14.51
CA VAL A 106 5.54 13.42 -15.14
C VAL A 106 5.11 13.37 -16.61
N LYS A 107 4.43 14.40 -17.00
CA LYS A 107 3.97 14.53 -18.39
C LYS A 107 5.09 14.93 -19.35
#